data_b07e5f465c04f25dce5e2d56aba5a5db
#
_entry.id   b07e5f465c04f25dce5e2d56aba5a5db
#
_cell.length_a   1.000
_cell.length_b   1.000
_cell.length_c   1.000
_cell.angle_alpha   90.00
_cell.angle_beta   90.00
_cell.angle_gamma   90.00
#
_symmetry.space_group_name_H-M   'P 1'
#
loop_
_entity.id
_entity.type
_entity.pdbx_description
1 polymer ?
#
loop_
_entity_poly.entity_id
_entity_poly.type
_entity_poly.pdbx_seq_one_letter_code
_entity_poly.pdbx_strand_id
1 'polypeptide(L)'
;SKLLPEVRKYLEEENAFTEENMRETKDLQKNLFKEIEGRIKLEDESLKFKDQRYEYWSKTTKEGNYTKYLRKKFGEDKVETYWDGDVEAKGKKFFNTGDIAVSNNDKILAYSIDDKGSEYFTIFVRNLSDGKIIEEPILETAGAVTWAYDDKSFFYSKLDKLHRPRQIFQH
;
A
#
# COMPACT_ATOMS: atom_id res chain seq x y z
N SER A 1 10.49 16.90 12.92
CA SER A 1 11.51 17.60 13.72
C SER A 1 12.81 17.65 12.93
N LYS A 2 13.51 18.81 12.94
CA LYS A 2 14.84 18.87 12.34
C LYS A 2 15.83 18.10 13.23
N LEU A 3 16.59 17.21 12.63
CA LEU A 3 17.67 16.50 13.29
C LEU A 3 18.69 17.52 13.84
N LEU A 4 19.14 17.34 15.08
CA LEU A 4 20.17 18.17 15.68
C LEU A 4 21.48 18.06 14.87
N PRO A 5 22.23 19.17 14.66
CA PRO A 5 23.44 19.15 13.84
C PRO A 5 24.51 18.13 14.29
N GLU A 6 24.70 17.97 15.59
CA GLU A 6 25.63 16.99 16.17
C GLU A 6 25.19 15.54 15.88
N VAL A 7 23.88 15.25 15.92
CA VAL A 7 23.34 13.93 15.58
C VAL A 7 23.53 13.65 14.09
N ARG A 8 23.29 14.65 13.24
CA ARG A 8 23.53 14.53 11.80
C ARG A 8 24.98 14.21 11.51
N LYS A 9 25.90 14.97 12.10
CA LYS A 9 27.34 14.78 11.93
C LYS A 9 27.76 13.36 12.32
N TYR A 10 27.30 12.90 13.48
CA TYR A 10 27.58 11.54 13.94
C TYR A 10 27.10 10.49 12.93
N LEU A 11 25.87 10.60 12.42
CA LEU A 11 25.35 9.66 11.44
C LEU A 11 26.13 9.69 10.11
N GLU A 12 26.57 10.86 9.67
CA GLU A 12 27.41 11.00 8.47
C GLU A 12 28.79 10.36 8.65
N GLU A 13 29.40 10.50 9.84
CA GLU A 13 30.68 9.85 10.19
C GLU A 13 30.52 8.32 10.26
N GLU A 14 29.45 7.79 10.84
CA GLU A 14 29.15 6.35 10.87
C GLU A 14 28.91 5.78 9.45
N ASN A 15 28.21 6.52 8.60
CA ASN A 15 28.00 6.14 7.20
C ASN A 15 29.35 6.10 6.43
N ALA A 16 30.21 7.11 6.61
CA ALA A 16 31.52 7.15 5.98
C ALA A 16 32.42 6.01 6.45
N PHE A 17 32.40 5.70 7.75
CA PHE A 17 33.10 4.54 8.32
C PHE A 17 32.61 3.22 7.70
N THR A 18 31.31 3.05 7.58
CA THR A 18 30.70 1.86 6.97
C THR A 18 31.09 1.74 5.49
N GLU A 19 31.02 2.83 4.72
CA GLU A 19 31.41 2.83 3.30
C GLU A 19 32.87 2.45 3.11
N GLU A 20 33.79 2.96 3.95
CA GLU A 20 35.23 2.64 3.86
C GLU A 20 35.47 1.17 4.18
N ASN A 21 34.86 0.63 5.25
CA ASN A 21 35.05 -0.76 5.65
C ASN A 21 34.39 -1.76 4.68
N MET A 22 33.33 -1.35 4.00
CA MET A 22 32.62 -2.18 3.02
C MET A 22 33.12 -1.99 1.58
N ARG A 23 34.09 -1.13 1.36
CA ARG A 23 34.60 -0.77 0.00
C ARG A 23 34.99 -1.97 -0.83
N GLU A 24 35.71 -2.91 -0.24
CA GLU A 24 36.19 -4.12 -0.94
C GLU A 24 35.08 -5.10 -1.33
N THR A 25 33.93 -4.96 -0.74
CA THR A 25 32.76 -5.84 -1.02
C THR A 25 31.83 -5.31 -2.11
N LYS A 26 32.10 -4.14 -2.69
CA LYS A 26 31.17 -3.49 -3.66
C LYS A 26 30.82 -4.36 -4.87
N ASP A 27 31.79 -5.07 -5.41
CA ASP A 27 31.55 -5.97 -6.54
C ASP A 27 30.73 -7.20 -6.12
N LEU A 28 31.00 -7.75 -4.94
CA LEU A 28 30.21 -8.83 -4.37
C LEU A 28 28.75 -8.37 -4.13
N GLN A 29 28.56 -7.20 -3.54
CA GLN A 29 27.21 -6.62 -3.33
C GLN A 29 26.46 -6.47 -4.64
N LYS A 30 27.10 -5.93 -5.68
CA LYS A 30 26.51 -5.78 -7.01
C LYS A 30 26.12 -7.13 -7.64
N ASN A 31 26.95 -8.13 -7.48
CA ASN A 31 26.68 -9.46 -8.02
C ASN A 31 25.54 -10.15 -7.26
N LEU A 32 25.54 -10.07 -5.93
CA LEU A 32 24.47 -10.58 -5.09
C LEU A 32 23.13 -9.88 -5.37
N PHE A 33 23.15 -8.55 -5.54
CA PHE A 33 21.94 -7.81 -5.90
C PHE A 33 21.34 -8.31 -7.21
N LYS A 34 22.18 -8.43 -8.27
CA LYS A 34 21.73 -8.95 -9.56
C LYS A 34 21.21 -10.39 -9.48
N GLU A 35 21.87 -11.23 -8.69
CA GLU A 35 21.43 -12.61 -8.49
C GLU A 35 20.07 -12.67 -7.81
N ILE A 36 19.88 -11.89 -6.74
CA ILE A 36 18.60 -11.82 -6.00
C ILE A 36 17.51 -11.26 -6.89
N GLU A 37 17.75 -10.13 -7.56
CA GLU A 37 16.81 -9.49 -8.49
C GLU A 37 16.38 -10.45 -9.61
N GLY A 38 17.35 -11.19 -10.18
CA GLY A 38 17.10 -12.16 -11.24
C GLY A 38 16.24 -13.36 -10.83
N ARG A 39 16.06 -13.60 -9.53
CA ARG A 39 15.17 -14.64 -8.99
C ARG A 39 13.74 -14.15 -8.76
N ILE A 40 13.50 -12.84 -8.84
CA ILE A 40 12.19 -12.24 -8.63
C ILE A 40 11.41 -12.32 -9.94
N LYS A 41 10.22 -12.91 -9.88
CA LYS A 41 9.29 -12.91 -11.00
C LYS A 41 8.60 -11.55 -11.07
N LEU A 42 9.01 -10.72 -12.04
CA LEU A 42 8.52 -9.35 -12.19
C LEU A 42 7.04 -9.28 -12.62
N GLU A 43 6.59 -10.24 -13.43
CA GLU A 43 5.18 -10.37 -13.83
C GLU A 43 4.59 -11.59 -13.15
N ASP A 44 3.67 -11.37 -12.23
CA ASP A 44 3.02 -12.44 -11.50
C ASP A 44 1.56 -12.12 -11.20
N GLU A 45 0.78 -13.16 -11.05
CA GLU A 45 -0.62 -13.07 -10.66
C GLU A 45 -0.86 -13.97 -9.43
N SER A 46 -1.62 -13.45 -8.46
CA SER A 46 -2.07 -14.26 -7.34
C SER A 46 -3.10 -15.30 -7.77
N LEU A 47 -3.32 -16.29 -6.92
CA LEU A 47 -4.49 -17.15 -7.09
C LEU A 47 -5.77 -16.31 -7.00
N LYS A 48 -6.74 -16.69 -7.84
CA LYS A 48 -8.08 -16.08 -7.81
C LYS A 48 -8.87 -16.63 -6.63
N PHE A 49 -9.53 -15.74 -5.91
CA PHE A 49 -10.49 -16.12 -4.89
C PHE A 49 -11.88 -15.55 -5.20
N LYS A 50 -12.88 -16.23 -4.72
CA LYS A 50 -14.29 -15.85 -4.93
C LYS A 50 -14.79 -15.12 -3.70
N ASP A 51 -15.39 -13.95 -3.93
CA ASP A 51 -16.12 -13.22 -2.91
C ASP A 51 -17.34 -12.56 -3.53
N GLN A 52 -18.47 -12.65 -2.85
CA GLN A 52 -19.79 -12.17 -3.29
C GLN A 52 -20.08 -12.56 -4.76
N ARG A 53 -20.08 -11.58 -5.66
CA ARG A 53 -20.41 -11.79 -7.09
C ARG A 53 -19.20 -11.77 -8.00
N TYR A 54 -17.98 -11.66 -7.46
CA TYR A 54 -16.75 -11.49 -8.22
C TYR A 54 -15.68 -12.53 -7.86
N GLU A 55 -14.81 -12.77 -8.83
CA GLU A 55 -13.46 -13.31 -8.62
C GLU A 55 -12.50 -12.13 -8.49
N TYR A 56 -11.62 -12.20 -7.50
CA TYR A 56 -10.60 -11.20 -7.20
C TYR A 56 -9.21 -11.81 -7.30
N TRP A 57 -8.26 -11.03 -7.80
CA TRP A 57 -6.84 -11.38 -7.80
C TRP A 57 -5.99 -10.14 -7.88
N SER A 58 -4.69 -10.29 -7.63
CA SER A 58 -3.70 -9.24 -7.78
C SER A 58 -2.71 -9.59 -8.88
N LYS A 59 -2.11 -8.56 -9.47
CA LYS A 59 -1.10 -8.68 -10.52
C LYS A 59 0.02 -7.69 -10.31
N THR A 60 1.27 -8.15 -10.50
CA THR A 60 2.43 -7.28 -10.69
C THR A 60 2.82 -7.24 -12.16
N THR A 61 3.37 -6.12 -12.61
CA THR A 61 3.82 -5.94 -14.00
C THR A 61 5.29 -5.55 -14.02
N LYS A 62 6.00 -5.94 -15.06
CA LYS A 62 7.44 -5.67 -15.19
C LYS A 62 7.80 -4.19 -15.11
N GLU A 63 6.92 -3.33 -15.58
CA GLU A 63 7.13 -1.88 -15.66
C GLU A 63 6.52 -1.13 -14.46
N GLY A 64 5.76 -1.83 -13.62
CA GLY A 64 5.11 -1.28 -12.43
C GLY A 64 5.95 -1.50 -11.17
N ASN A 65 5.81 -0.58 -10.23
CA ASN A 65 6.40 -0.71 -8.90
C ASN A 65 5.38 -1.18 -7.85
N TYR A 66 4.10 -1.11 -8.20
CA TYR A 66 3.01 -1.39 -7.27
C TYR A 66 2.01 -2.40 -7.84
N THR A 67 1.34 -3.08 -6.94
CA THR A 67 0.35 -4.11 -7.28
C THR A 67 -0.91 -3.50 -7.87
N LYS A 68 -1.45 -4.16 -8.90
CA LYS A 68 -2.80 -3.93 -9.43
C LYS A 68 -3.75 -4.97 -8.87
N TYR A 69 -4.93 -4.55 -8.49
CA TYR A 69 -5.99 -5.43 -8.01
C TYR A 69 -7.13 -5.48 -9.03
N LEU A 70 -7.46 -6.69 -9.41
CA LEU A 70 -8.40 -6.96 -10.48
C LEU A 70 -9.58 -7.77 -9.94
N ARG A 71 -10.72 -7.61 -10.60
CA ARG A 71 -11.88 -8.42 -10.35
C ARG A 71 -12.62 -8.74 -11.66
N LYS A 72 -13.36 -9.83 -11.65
CA LYS A 72 -14.23 -10.23 -12.74
C LYS A 72 -15.54 -10.76 -12.16
N LYS A 73 -16.66 -10.23 -12.64
CA LYS A 73 -17.98 -10.67 -12.21
C LYS A 73 -18.30 -12.07 -12.76
N PHE A 74 -18.93 -12.91 -11.96
CA PHE A 74 -19.34 -14.24 -12.41
C PHE A 74 -20.26 -14.16 -13.62
N GLY A 75 -19.97 -15.01 -14.62
CA GLY A 75 -20.74 -15.06 -15.86
C GLY A 75 -20.43 -13.95 -16.87
N GLU A 76 -19.51 -13.03 -16.56
CA GLU A 76 -19.05 -11.99 -17.48
C GLU A 76 -17.57 -12.20 -17.85
N ASP A 77 -17.17 -11.77 -19.06
CA ASP A 77 -15.77 -11.87 -19.50
C ASP A 77 -14.96 -10.61 -19.18
N LYS A 78 -15.62 -9.53 -18.82
CA LYS A 78 -14.98 -8.25 -18.54
C LYS A 78 -14.18 -8.31 -17.23
N VAL A 79 -12.88 -8.03 -17.35
CA VAL A 79 -11.98 -7.84 -16.21
C VAL A 79 -11.92 -6.34 -15.88
N GLU A 80 -12.05 -6.02 -14.62
CA GLU A 80 -11.95 -4.66 -14.08
C GLU A 80 -10.70 -4.54 -13.21
N THR A 81 -9.88 -3.52 -13.45
CA THR A 81 -8.87 -3.08 -12.49
C THR A 81 -9.54 -2.10 -11.54
N TYR A 82 -9.86 -2.53 -10.33
CA TYR A 82 -10.53 -1.68 -9.35
C TYR A 82 -9.55 -0.90 -8.45
N TRP A 83 -8.27 -1.29 -8.48
CA TRP A 83 -7.17 -0.58 -7.84
C TRP A 83 -5.90 -0.71 -8.67
N ASP A 84 -5.21 0.38 -8.93
CA ASP A 84 -3.91 0.42 -9.60
C ASP A 84 -2.93 1.23 -8.75
N GLY A 85 -2.01 0.53 -8.07
CA GLY A 85 -1.06 1.16 -7.18
C GLY A 85 -0.12 2.13 -7.90
N ASP A 86 0.25 1.87 -9.15
CA ASP A 86 1.10 2.78 -9.93
C ASP A 86 0.38 4.09 -10.28
N VAL A 87 -0.93 4.03 -10.52
CA VAL A 87 -1.76 5.23 -10.76
C VAL A 87 -1.87 6.05 -9.48
N GLU A 88 -2.13 5.40 -8.35
CA GLU A 88 -2.30 6.06 -7.05
C GLU A 88 -0.98 6.65 -6.50
N ALA A 89 0.15 6.02 -6.82
CA ALA A 89 1.48 6.49 -6.43
C ALA A 89 1.97 7.68 -7.24
N LYS A 90 1.33 7.98 -8.38
CA LYS A 90 1.81 8.98 -9.33
C LYS A 90 1.99 10.35 -8.67
N GLY A 91 3.19 10.91 -8.80
CA GLY A 91 3.54 12.23 -8.25
C GLY A 91 3.85 12.24 -6.76
N LYS A 92 3.78 11.11 -6.07
CA LYS A 92 4.16 10.99 -4.66
C LYS A 92 5.64 10.62 -4.52
N LYS A 93 6.31 11.17 -3.51
CA LYS A 93 7.72 10.84 -3.19
C LYS A 93 7.84 9.51 -2.45
N PHE A 94 6.83 9.15 -1.72
CA PHE A 94 6.66 7.89 -1.01
C PHE A 94 5.21 7.43 -1.19
N PHE A 95 5.00 6.13 -1.27
CA PHE A 95 3.67 5.55 -1.37
C PHE A 95 3.68 4.13 -0.82
N ASN A 96 2.78 3.89 0.10
CA ASN A 96 2.50 2.56 0.63
C ASN A 96 0.99 2.35 0.73
N THR A 97 0.51 1.23 0.20
CA THR A 97 -0.89 0.81 0.31
C THR A 97 -1.06 0.07 1.63
N GLY A 98 -2.01 0.49 2.46
CA GLY A 98 -2.39 -0.22 3.68
C GLY A 98 -3.40 -1.32 3.37
N ASP A 99 -4.67 -0.97 3.29
CA ASP A 99 -5.76 -1.92 3.04
C ASP A 99 -6.58 -1.53 1.80
N ILE A 100 -7.22 -2.52 1.19
CA ILE A 100 -8.10 -2.37 0.03
C ILE A 100 -9.33 -3.25 0.27
N ALA A 101 -10.40 -2.65 0.73
CA ALA A 101 -11.62 -3.33 1.16
C ALA A 101 -12.82 -2.93 0.30
N VAL A 102 -13.35 -3.87 -0.47
CA VAL A 102 -14.58 -3.69 -1.24
C VAL A 102 -15.78 -3.98 -0.33
N SER A 103 -16.82 -3.15 -0.41
CA SER A 103 -18.09 -3.37 0.32
C SER A 103 -18.78 -4.66 -0.14
N ASN A 104 -19.60 -5.29 0.72
CA ASN A 104 -20.24 -6.57 0.40
C ASN A 104 -21.21 -6.48 -0.80
N ASN A 105 -21.70 -5.28 -1.13
CA ASN A 105 -22.51 -5.05 -2.33
C ASN A 105 -21.69 -4.78 -3.60
N ASP A 106 -20.34 -4.86 -3.53
CA ASP A 106 -19.37 -4.70 -4.62
C ASP A 106 -19.32 -3.28 -5.25
N LYS A 107 -19.85 -2.25 -4.59
CA LYS A 107 -20.02 -0.91 -5.19
C LYS A 107 -19.03 0.13 -4.68
N ILE A 108 -18.53 -0.04 -3.46
CA ILE A 108 -17.71 0.96 -2.78
C ILE A 108 -16.37 0.33 -2.41
N LEU A 109 -15.31 1.08 -2.58
CA LEU A 109 -13.96 0.74 -2.17
C LEU A 109 -13.53 1.66 -1.04
N ALA A 110 -13.29 1.12 0.15
CA ALA A 110 -12.53 1.78 1.18
C ALA A 110 -11.08 1.32 1.09
N TYR A 111 -10.15 2.26 1.03
CA TYR A 111 -8.72 1.96 0.93
C TYR A 111 -7.90 2.93 1.73
N SER A 112 -6.72 2.52 2.13
CA SER A 112 -5.82 3.35 2.90
C SER A 112 -4.43 3.44 2.27
N ILE A 113 -3.83 4.61 2.40
CA ILE A 113 -2.46 4.86 1.92
C ILE A 113 -1.66 5.64 2.97
N ASP A 114 -0.35 5.40 2.99
CA ASP A 114 0.65 6.29 3.59
C ASP A 114 1.49 6.88 2.45
N ASP A 115 1.46 8.19 2.29
CA ASP A 115 2.23 8.93 1.28
C ASP A 115 3.40 9.73 1.86
N LYS A 116 3.72 9.50 3.14
CA LYS A 116 4.77 10.20 3.91
C LYS A 116 5.84 9.28 4.47
N GLY A 117 5.62 7.98 4.51
CA GLY A 117 6.48 7.02 5.22
C GLY A 117 6.38 7.14 6.74
N SER A 118 5.22 7.56 7.23
CA SER A 118 4.97 7.81 8.66
C SER A 118 4.25 6.67 9.35
N GLU A 119 3.76 5.69 8.59
CA GLU A 119 2.88 4.60 9.07
C GLU A 119 1.55 5.11 9.67
N TYR A 120 1.24 6.40 9.50
CA TYR A 120 -0.10 6.94 9.66
C TYR A 120 -0.81 6.88 8.33
N PHE A 121 -1.80 6.00 8.23
CA PHE A 121 -2.56 5.84 7.01
C PHE A 121 -3.74 6.79 6.94
N THR A 122 -4.06 7.21 5.74
CA THR A 122 -5.28 7.96 5.41
C THR A 122 -6.23 7.02 4.69
N ILE A 123 -7.45 6.88 5.21
CA ILE A 123 -8.51 6.09 4.57
C ILE A 123 -9.30 6.99 3.63
N PHE A 124 -9.56 6.49 2.43
CA PHE A 124 -10.42 7.09 1.40
C PHE A 124 -11.56 6.14 1.06
N VAL A 125 -12.69 6.70 0.69
CA VAL A 125 -13.85 5.94 0.23
C VAL A 125 -14.21 6.36 -1.18
N ARG A 126 -14.27 5.40 -2.09
CA ARG A 126 -14.43 5.59 -3.53
C ARG A 126 -15.60 4.80 -4.08
N ASN A 127 -16.40 5.41 -4.92
CA ASN A 127 -17.39 4.69 -5.71
C ASN A 127 -16.70 3.94 -6.87
N LEU A 128 -16.93 2.65 -6.99
CA LEU A 128 -16.29 1.82 -8.02
C LEU A 128 -16.90 1.99 -9.42
N SER A 129 -18.09 2.58 -9.55
CA SER A 129 -18.71 2.79 -10.86
C SER A 129 -18.12 3.99 -11.64
N ASP A 130 -17.70 5.03 -10.94
CA ASP A 130 -17.21 6.28 -11.55
C ASP A 130 -15.84 6.72 -11.02
N GLY A 131 -15.29 6.00 -10.04
CA GLY A 131 -13.97 6.26 -9.46
C GLY A 131 -13.90 7.48 -8.54
N LYS A 132 -15.02 8.12 -8.23
CA LYS A 132 -15.02 9.34 -7.41
C LYS A 132 -14.90 9.03 -5.93
N ILE A 133 -14.11 9.85 -5.24
CA ILE A 133 -14.11 9.91 -3.77
C ILE A 133 -15.46 10.48 -3.32
N ILE A 134 -16.11 9.81 -2.39
CA ILE A 134 -17.49 10.13 -1.98
C ILE A 134 -17.59 10.82 -0.62
N GLU A 135 -16.49 10.91 0.12
CA GLU A 135 -16.45 11.55 1.43
C GLU A 135 -15.05 12.06 1.79
N GLU A 136 -14.95 12.87 2.83
CA GLU A 136 -13.69 13.40 3.31
C GLU A 136 -12.76 12.29 3.83
N PRO A 137 -11.46 12.36 3.54
CA PRO A 137 -10.51 11.34 4.00
C PRO A 137 -10.38 11.27 5.52
N ILE A 138 -10.25 10.06 6.05
CA ILE A 138 -10.06 9.81 7.48
C ILE A 138 -8.55 9.69 7.76
N LEU A 139 -8.03 10.63 8.54
CA LEU A 139 -6.61 10.75 8.82
C LEU A 139 -6.18 9.96 10.07
N GLU A 140 -4.88 9.69 10.16
CA GLU A 140 -4.21 9.15 11.36
C GLU A 140 -4.73 7.77 11.78
N THR A 141 -5.01 6.93 10.80
CA THR A 141 -5.51 5.57 11.03
C THR A 141 -4.37 4.54 11.03
N ALA A 142 -4.66 3.34 11.54
CA ALA A 142 -3.76 2.18 11.43
C ALA A 142 -3.82 1.49 10.04
N GLY A 143 -4.69 1.95 9.16
CA GLY A 143 -4.80 1.50 7.78
C GLY A 143 -5.83 0.41 7.52
N ALA A 144 -6.13 -0.47 8.46
CA ALA A 144 -7.11 -1.54 8.26
C ALA A 144 -8.55 -1.02 8.23
N VAL A 145 -9.36 -1.61 7.34
CA VAL A 145 -10.79 -1.32 7.17
C VAL A 145 -11.59 -2.63 7.17
N THR A 146 -12.66 -2.67 7.92
CA THR A 146 -13.59 -3.81 7.95
C THR A 146 -15.02 -3.34 7.73
N TRP A 147 -15.60 -3.69 6.60
CA TRP A 147 -16.99 -3.35 6.29
C TRP A 147 -17.98 -4.05 7.23
N ALA A 148 -18.98 -3.32 7.68
CA ALA A 148 -20.16 -3.91 8.29
C ALA A 148 -20.97 -4.70 7.24
N TYR A 149 -21.69 -5.72 7.68
CA TYR A 149 -22.44 -6.60 6.77
C TYR A 149 -23.52 -5.87 5.97
N ASP A 150 -24.06 -4.77 6.51
CA ASP A 150 -25.12 -3.97 5.90
C ASP A 150 -24.63 -2.96 4.85
N ASP A 151 -23.33 -2.87 4.58
CA ASP A 151 -22.69 -1.93 3.65
C ASP A 151 -22.90 -0.43 3.96
N LYS A 152 -23.39 -0.12 5.16
CA LYS A 152 -23.70 1.28 5.56
C LYS A 152 -22.58 1.89 6.38
N SER A 153 -21.72 1.07 6.94
CA SER A 153 -20.61 1.52 7.77
C SER A 153 -19.41 0.58 7.67
N PHE A 154 -18.27 1.06 8.11
CA PHE A 154 -17.07 0.24 8.29
C PHE A 154 -16.36 0.61 9.60
N PHE A 155 -15.53 -0.30 10.05
CA PHE A 155 -14.74 -0.15 11.27
C PHE A 155 -13.26 0.06 10.94
N TYR A 156 -12.62 0.91 11.71
CA TYR A 156 -11.20 1.21 11.59
C TYR A 156 -10.63 1.59 12.96
N SER A 157 -9.30 1.62 13.09
CA SER A 157 -8.65 2.11 14.30
C SER A 157 -7.79 3.34 14.01
N LYS A 158 -7.73 4.28 14.97
CA LYS A 158 -6.80 5.41 14.97
C LYS A 158 -5.58 5.12 15.81
N LEU A 159 -4.44 5.67 15.37
CA LEU A 159 -3.20 5.63 16.12
C LEU A 159 -3.09 6.81 17.09
N ASP A 160 -2.53 6.57 18.25
CA ASP A 160 -2.12 7.65 19.16
C ASP A 160 -0.75 8.22 18.74
N LYS A 161 -0.27 9.25 19.44
CA LYS A 161 1.02 9.90 19.17
C LYS A 161 2.24 8.97 19.32
N LEU A 162 2.04 7.78 19.89
CA LEU A 162 3.06 6.75 20.06
C LEU A 162 2.86 5.57 19.08
N HIS A 163 2.10 5.78 18.01
CA HIS A 163 1.78 4.78 16.99
C HIS A 163 1.07 3.52 17.51
N ARG A 164 0.27 3.66 18.56
CA ARG A 164 -0.49 2.53 19.12
C ARG A 164 -1.95 2.62 18.72
N PRO A 165 -2.55 1.58 18.12
CA PRO A 165 -3.98 1.51 17.88
C PRO A 165 -4.69 1.40 19.24
N ARG A 166 -5.51 2.38 19.58
CA ARG A 166 -6.08 2.51 20.92
C ARG A 166 -7.62 2.44 20.93
N GLN A 167 -8.23 2.83 19.85
CA GLN A 167 -9.69 2.95 19.75
C GLN A 167 -10.15 2.43 18.39
N ILE A 168 -11.29 1.76 18.42
CA ILE A 168 -12.02 1.36 17.21
C ILE A 168 -13.13 2.37 16.97
N PHE A 169 -13.24 2.82 15.74
CA PHE A 169 -14.27 3.75 15.28
C PHE A 169 -15.17 3.06 14.27
N GLN A 170 -16.42 3.45 14.26
CA GLN A 170 -17.37 3.14 13.19
C GLN A 170 -17.57 4.42 12.36
N HIS A 171 -17.53 4.28 11.08
CA HIS A 171 -17.76 5.37 10.12
C HIS A 171 -18.95 5.03 9.26
#